data_a186b341f0374884096b4edd5ceb44e9
#
_entry.id   a186b341f0374884096b4edd5ceb44e9
#
_cell.length_a   1.000
_cell.length_b   1.000
_cell.length_c   1.000
_cell.angle_alpha   90.00
_cell.angle_beta   90.00
_cell.angle_gamma   90.00
#
_symmetry.space_group_name_H-M   'P 1'
#
loop_
_entity.id
_entity.type
_entity.pdbx_description
1 polymer ?
#
loop_
_entity_poly.entity_id
_entity_poly.type
_entity_poly.pdbx_seq_one_letter_code
_entity_poly.pdbx_strand_id
1 'polypeptide(L)'
;MQILSNTDPAGLARAEEKLLSKYKRLFREYGALFEESDATPDLRLSWENEKSGAAFESRPLPTTGYRAYIECTLEGRPEMTFSALAAHEENGKILVDDSVAEETLDVIEDWLDALCGGGE
;
A
#
# COMPACT_ATOMS: atom_id res chain seq x y z
N MET A 1 13.38 -4.48 -7.63
CA MET A 1 12.91 -3.07 -7.74
C MET A 1 12.95 -2.63 -9.20
N GLN A 2 11.88 -2.00 -9.65
CA GLN A 2 11.77 -1.50 -11.01
C GLN A 2 12.10 -0.01 -11.05
N ILE A 3 12.87 0.40 -12.05
CA ILE A 3 13.22 1.81 -12.23
C ILE A 3 12.55 2.32 -13.50
N LEU A 4 11.77 3.38 -13.36
CA LEU A 4 11.06 3.99 -14.49
C LEU A 4 11.48 5.44 -14.67
N SER A 5 11.28 5.94 -15.88
CA SER A 5 11.46 7.37 -16.15
C SER A 5 10.27 8.15 -15.58
N ASN A 6 10.52 9.35 -15.07
CA ASN A 6 9.44 10.24 -14.64
C ASN A 6 8.62 10.78 -15.82
N THR A 7 9.01 10.44 -17.06
CA THR A 7 8.26 10.80 -18.26
C THR A 7 7.36 9.67 -18.76
N ASP A 8 7.22 8.58 -18.00
CA ASP A 8 6.39 7.43 -18.35
C ASP A 8 5.28 7.20 -17.32
N PRO A 9 4.29 8.11 -17.23
CA PRO A 9 3.23 7.96 -16.23
C PRO A 9 2.35 6.72 -16.45
N ALA A 10 2.18 6.27 -17.70
CA ALA A 10 1.41 5.06 -17.98
C ALA A 10 2.10 3.80 -17.47
N GLY A 11 3.42 3.72 -17.64
CA GLY A 11 4.21 2.61 -17.11
C GLY A 11 4.20 2.59 -15.60
N LEU A 12 4.30 3.77 -14.97
CA LEU A 12 4.22 3.92 -13.53
C LEU A 12 2.86 3.44 -13.00
N ALA A 13 1.77 3.85 -13.66
CA ALA A 13 0.44 3.43 -13.26
C ALA A 13 0.30 1.91 -13.29
N ARG A 14 0.78 1.26 -14.35
CA ARG A 14 0.74 -0.20 -14.45
C ARG A 14 1.54 -0.87 -13.35
N ALA A 15 2.72 -0.35 -13.04
CA ALA A 15 3.59 -0.92 -12.01
C ALA A 15 2.95 -0.80 -10.62
N GLU A 16 2.37 0.33 -10.31
CA GLU A 16 1.70 0.54 -9.02
C GLU A 16 0.46 -0.34 -8.88
N GLU A 17 -0.36 -0.45 -9.93
CA GLU A 17 -1.54 -1.31 -9.91
C GLU A 17 -1.16 -2.79 -9.79
N LYS A 18 -0.08 -3.20 -10.42
CA LYS A 18 0.42 -4.56 -10.31
C LYS A 18 0.85 -4.88 -8.88
N LEU A 19 1.53 -3.95 -8.22
CA LEU A 19 1.92 -4.11 -6.84
C LEU A 19 0.69 -4.16 -5.93
N LEU A 20 -0.27 -3.28 -6.14
CA LEU A 20 -1.53 -3.31 -5.38
C LEU A 20 -2.22 -4.67 -5.50
N SER A 21 -2.22 -5.26 -6.70
CA SER A 21 -2.80 -6.59 -6.93
C SER A 21 -2.07 -7.68 -6.13
N LYS A 22 -0.75 -7.57 -5.98
CA LYS A 22 0.02 -8.51 -5.16
C LYS A 22 -0.38 -8.42 -3.69
N TYR A 23 -0.55 -7.21 -3.16
CA TYR A 23 -1.02 -7.00 -1.79
C TYR A 23 -2.44 -7.54 -1.59
N LYS A 24 -3.34 -7.28 -2.55
CA LYS A 24 -4.71 -7.80 -2.48
C LYS A 24 -4.74 -9.32 -2.47
N ARG A 25 -3.87 -9.95 -3.25
CA ARG A 25 -3.77 -11.41 -3.28
C ARG A 25 -3.31 -11.95 -1.93
N LEU A 26 -2.31 -11.32 -1.32
CA LEU A 26 -1.82 -11.73 -0.02
C LEU A 26 -2.92 -11.64 1.04
N PHE A 27 -3.61 -10.50 1.13
CA PHE A 27 -4.69 -10.35 2.10
C PHE A 27 -5.86 -11.29 1.85
N ARG A 28 -6.11 -11.67 0.58
CA ARG A 28 -7.15 -12.64 0.25
C ARG A 28 -6.86 -14.02 0.82
N GLU A 29 -5.60 -14.40 0.94
CA GLU A 29 -5.22 -15.67 1.54
C GLU A 29 -5.65 -15.76 3.01
N TYR A 30 -5.80 -14.63 3.67
CA TYR A 30 -6.25 -14.54 5.07
C TYR A 30 -7.72 -14.09 5.17
N GLY A 31 -8.43 -14.05 4.04
CA GLY A 31 -9.78 -13.50 3.97
C GLY A 31 -10.77 -14.15 4.92
N ALA A 32 -10.72 -15.49 5.03
CA ALA A 32 -11.62 -16.21 5.92
C ALA A 32 -11.42 -15.82 7.39
N LEU A 33 -10.17 -15.64 7.80
CA LEU A 33 -9.85 -15.25 9.17
C LEU A 33 -10.32 -13.83 9.48
N PHE A 34 -10.20 -12.93 8.53
CA PHE A 34 -10.72 -11.57 8.69
C PHE A 34 -12.24 -11.56 8.75
N GLU A 35 -12.91 -12.36 7.92
CA GLU A 35 -14.38 -12.47 7.95
C GLU A 35 -14.88 -13.00 9.30
N GLU A 36 -14.22 -14.00 9.87
CA GLU A 36 -14.56 -14.54 11.17
C GLU A 36 -14.48 -13.48 12.27
N SER A 37 -13.65 -12.48 12.10
CA SER A 37 -13.46 -11.39 13.04
C SER A 37 -14.27 -10.15 12.73
N ASP A 38 -15.21 -10.22 11.76
CA ASP A 38 -16.02 -9.09 11.30
C ASP A 38 -15.16 -7.92 10.83
N ALA A 39 -14.04 -8.23 10.18
CA ALA A 39 -13.13 -7.23 9.66
C ALA A 39 -12.91 -7.44 8.17
N THR A 40 -12.93 -6.37 7.40
CA THR A 40 -12.70 -6.42 5.97
C THR A 40 -11.53 -5.51 5.62
N PRO A 41 -10.42 -6.07 5.09
CA PRO A 41 -9.31 -5.24 4.64
C PRO A 41 -9.69 -4.45 3.39
N ASP A 42 -9.41 -3.16 3.41
CA ASP A 42 -9.57 -2.28 2.26
C ASP A 42 -8.19 -1.79 1.85
N LEU A 43 -7.76 -2.16 0.65
CA LEU A 43 -6.45 -1.79 0.12
C LEU A 43 -6.62 -0.84 -1.05
N ARG A 44 -5.82 0.22 -1.04
CA ARG A 44 -5.85 1.23 -2.08
C ARG A 44 -4.49 1.88 -2.24
N LEU A 45 -4.31 2.53 -3.38
CA LEU A 45 -3.16 3.40 -3.60
C LEU A 45 -3.45 4.78 -3.01
N SER A 46 -2.43 5.39 -2.44
CA SER A 46 -2.49 6.79 -2.03
C SER A 46 -1.19 7.48 -2.46
N TRP A 47 -1.24 8.77 -2.64
CA TRP A 47 -0.12 9.55 -3.15
C TRP A 47 0.10 10.79 -2.33
N GLU A 48 1.37 11.18 -2.21
CA GLU A 48 1.74 12.43 -1.60
C GLU A 48 2.95 13.02 -2.29
N ASN A 49 3.21 14.29 -2.05
CA ASN A 49 4.44 14.94 -2.48
C ASN A 49 5.28 15.26 -1.25
N GLU A 50 6.47 14.67 -1.16
CA GLU A 50 7.38 14.84 -0.03
C GLU A 50 7.84 16.30 0.12
N LYS A 51 8.01 17.01 -0.99
CA LYS A 51 8.52 18.38 -0.96
C LYS A 51 7.48 19.39 -0.51
N SER A 52 6.24 19.25 -0.95
CA SER A 52 5.16 20.16 -0.61
C SER A 52 4.31 19.70 0.56
N GLY A 53 4.38 18.42 0.90
CA GLY A 53 3.52 17.80 1.91
C GLY A 53 2.08 17.61 1.46
N ALA A 54 1.78 17.82 0.18
CA ALA A 54 0.43 17.67 -0.35
C ALA A 54 0.05 16.20 -0.50
N ALA A 55 -1.19 15.86 -0.16
CA ALA A 55 -1.76 14.54 -0.38
C ALA A 55 -2.75 14.61 -1.56
N PHE A 56 -2.84 13.51 -2.32
CA PHE A 56 -3.66 13.47 -3.53
C PHE A 56 -4.61 12.28 -3.49
N GLU A 57 -5.84 12.50 -3.93
CA GLU A 57 -6.85 11.44 -4.02
C GLU A 57 -6.70 10.60 -5.30
N SER A 58 -6.02 11.16 -6.30
CA SER A 58 -5.74 10.46 -7.55
C SER A 58 -4.27 10.62 -7.89
N ARG A 59 -3.78 9.77 -8.79
CA ARG A 59 -2.35 9.75 -9.13
C ARG A 59 -1.92 11.10 -9.71
N PRO A 60 -0.98 11.80 -9.05
CA PRO A 60 -0.40 13.02 -9.59
C PRO A 60 0.65 12.69 -10.66
N LEU A 61 1.11 13.72 -11.36
CA LEU A 61 2.26 13.55 -12.24
C LEU A 61 3.50 13.22 -11.40
N PRO A 62 4.39 12.35 -11.91
CA PRO A 62 5.58 11.92 -11.17
C PRO A 62 6.69 12.98 -11.19
N THR A 63 6.46 14.06 -10.49
CA THR A 63 7.39 15.18 -10.35
C THR A 63 8.30 14.97 -9.14
N THR A 64 9.21 15.94 -8.90
CA THR A 64 10.09 15.90 -7.74
C THR A 64 9.29 15.78 -6.45
N GLY A 65 9.65 14.80 -5.63
CA GLY A 65 8.98 14.53 -4.37
C GLY A 65 7.80 13.55 -4.47
N TYR A 66 7.56 12.98 -5.64
CA TYR A 66 6.49 12.00 -5.85
C TYR A 66 6.67 10.78 -4.93
N ARG A 67 5.58 10.39 -4.28
CA ARG A 67 5.50 9.15 -3.49
C ARG A 67 4.14 8.50 -3.67
N ALA A 68 4.15 7.18 -3.81
CA ALA A 68 2.93 6.38 -3.83
C ALA A 68 3.01 5.34 -2.72
N TYR A 69 1.87 5.06 -2.09
CA TYR A 69 1.77 4.09 -1.00
C TYR A 69 0.67 3.09 -1.29
N ILE A 70 0.88 1.86 -0.83
CA ILE A 70 -0.19 0.89 -0.66
C ILE A 70 -0.71 1.09 0.76
N GLU A 71 -1.96 1.48 0.88
CA GLU A 71 -2.60 1.73 2.16
C GLU A 71 -3.66 0.67 2.42
N CYS A 72 -3.62 0.07 3.59
CA CYS A 72 -4.60 -0.91 4.00
C CYS A 72 -5.21 -0.48 5.32
N THR A 73 -6.54 -0.44 5.38
CA THR A 73 -7.29 -0.14 6.59
C THR A 73 -8.35 -1.23 6.77
N LEU A 74 -8.55 -1.68 8.00
CA LEU A 74 -9.64 -2.61 8.30
C LEU A 74 -10.93 -1.82 8.49
N GLU A 75 -11.97 -2.17 7.74
CA GLU A 75 -13.28 -1.54 7.89
C GLU A 75 -13.82 -1.83 9.29
N GLY A 76 -14.36 -0.80 9.93
CA GLY A 76 -14.82 -0.91 11.30
C GLY A 76 -13.73 -0.82 12.35
N ARG A 77 -12.48 -0.75 11.95
CA ARG A 77 -11.31 -0.66 12.84
C ARG A 77 -10.34 0.40 12.30
N PRO A 78 -10.69 1.69 12.35
CA PRO A 78 -9.87 2.73 11.74
C PRO A 78 -8.48 2.87 12.36
N GLU A 79 -8.28 2.39 13.58
CA GLU A 79 -6.97 2.36 14.23
C GLU A 79 -6.01 1.34 13.60
N MET A 80 -6.53 0.37 12.88
CA MET A 80 -5.72 -0.65 12.21
C MET A 80 -5.46 -0.25 10.78
N THR A 81 -4.43 0.56 10.59
CA THR A 81 -4.01 1.05 9.28
C THR A 81 -2.54 0.76 9.07
N PHE A 82 -2.21 0.30 7.88
CA PHE A 82 -0.84 0.01 7.48
C PHE A 82 -0.57 0.67 6.12
N SER A 83 0.61 1.26 5.98
CA SER A 83 1.04 1.86 4.71
C SER A 83 2.41 1.33 4.34
N ALA A 84 2.57 0.98 3.06
CA ALA A 84 3.86 0.55 2.53
C ALA A 84 4.22 1.43 1.34
N LEU A 85 5.47 1.87 1.28
CA LEU A 85 5.94 2.69 0.16
C LEU A 85 5.97 1.84 -1.11
N ALA A 86 5.23 2.26 -2.12
CA ALA A 86 5.15 1.57 -3.40
C ALA A 86 6.12 2.17 -4.43
N ALA A 87 6.22 3.48 -4.48
CA ALA A 87 7.05 4.17 -5.45
C ALA A 87 7.48 5.53 -4.92
N HIS A 88 8.67 5.97 -5.34
CA HIS A 88 9.13 7.32 -4.98
C HIS A 88 10.06 7.85 -6.07
N GLU A 89 10.11 9.16 -6.18
CA GLU A 89 11.00 9.84 -7.12
C GLU A 89 12.37 10.04 -6.46
N GLU A 90 13.42 9.79 -7.24
CA GLU A 90 14.78 10.03 -6.82
C GLU A 90 15.62 10.42 -8.04
N ASN A 91 16.15 11.62 -8.05
CA ASN A 91 17.02 12.13 -9.12
C ASN A 91 16.40 12.00 -10.52
N GLY A 92 15.11 12.31 -10.65
CA GLY A 92 14.39 12.28 -11.93
C GLY A 92 13.94 10.89 -12.37
N LYS A 93 14.17 9.88 -11.54
CA LYS A 93 13.73 8.50 -11.79
C LYS A 93 12.69 8.10 -10.75
N ILE A 94 11.82 7.18 -11.14
CA ILE A 94 10.82 6.63 -10.21
C ILE A 94 11.25 5.20 -9.87
N LEU A 95 11.51 4.98 -8.59
CA LEU A 95 11.83 3.65 -8.08
C LEU A 95 10.53 3.01 -7.59
N VAL A 96 10.15 1.90 -8.22
CA VAL A 96 8.91 1.19 -7.90
C VAL A 96 9.26 -0.14 -7.24
N ASP A 97 8.70 -0.39 -6.07
CA ASP A 97 8.82 -1.70 -5.44
C ASP A 97 7.97 -2.69 -6.24
N ASP A 98 8.50 -3.87 -6.49
CA ASP A 98 7.80 -4.91 -7.24
C ASP A 98 7.46 -6.12 -6.38
N SER A 99 7.66 -6.02 -5.07
CA SER A 99 7.38 -7.09 -4.13
C SER A 99 6.59 -6.56 -2.93
N VAL A 100 5.89 -7.47 -2.26
CA VAL A 100 5.21 -7.14 -1.01
C VAL A 100 6.26 -6.92 0.08
N ALA A 101 6.09 -5.86 0.86
CA ALA A 101 7.00 -5.54 1.95
C ALA A 101 7.04 -6.69 2.97
N GLU A 102 8.25 -7.01 3.46
CA GLU A 102 8.45 -8.13 4.38
C GLU A 102 7.64 -8.00 5.67
N GLU A 103 7.52 -6.80 6.19
CA GLU A 103 6.78 -6.53 7.42
C GLU A 103 5.26 -6.67 7.26
N THR A 104 4.75 -6.83 6.04
CA THR A 104 3.31 -6.95 5.81
C THR A 104 2.73 -8.20 6.49
N LEU A 105 3.44 -9.31 6.45
CA LEU A 105 2.99 -10.53 7.12
C LEU A 105 2.89 -10.33 8.63
N ASP A 106 3.86 -9.65 9.22
CA ASP A 106 3.86 -9.36 10.65
C ASP A 106 2.64 -8.51 11.03
N VAL A 107 2.31 -7.52 10.20
CA VAL A 107 1.14 -6.68 10.40
C VAL A 107 -0.14 -7.50 10.36
N ILE A 108 -0.27 -8.38 9.37
CA ILE A 108 -1.46 -9.25 9.23
C ILE A 108 -1.60 -10.14 10.48
N GLU A 109 -0.52 -10.76 10.92
CA GLU A 109 -0.54 -11.61 12.10
C GLU A 109 -0.89 -10.84 13.36
N ASP A 110 -0.32 -9.65 13.55
CA ASP A 110 -0.62 -8.78 14.68
C ASP A 110 -2.09 -8.37 14.69
N TRP A 111 -2.64 -8.02 13.54
CA TRP A 111 -4.06 -7.65 13.43
C TRP A 111 -4.97 -8.83 13.76
N LEU A 112 -4.65 -10.00 13.24
CA LEU A 112 -5.45 -11.20 13.52
C LEU A 112 -5.39 -11.57 14.99
N ASP A 113 -4.23 -11.48 15.61
CA ASP A 113 -4.10 -11.71 17.06
C ASP A 113 -4.94 -10.72 17.86
N ALA A 114 -4.91 -9.44 17.49
CA ALA A 114 -5.68 -8.41 18.17
C ALA A 114 -7.19 -8.63 18.01
N LEU A 115 -7.63 -9.09 16.82
CA LEU A 115 -9.04 -9.34 16.55
C LEU A 115 -9.56 -10.61 17.22
N CYS A 116 -8.75 -11.66 17.28
CA CYS A 116 -9.18 -12.98 17.74
C CYS A 116 -8.95 -13.21 19.24
N GLY A 117 -7.86 -12.68 19.76
CA GLY A 117 -7.45 -13.00 21.13
C GLY A 117 -6.99 -11.82 21.95
N GLY A 118 -6.94 -10.66 21.35
CA GLY A 118 -6.37 -9.49 21.99
C GLY A 118 -7.05 -9.03 23.26
N GLY A 119 -8.23 -9.52 23.51
CA GLY A 119 -8.96 -9.22 24.74
C GLY A 119 -8.63 -10.09 25.93
N GLU A 120 -7.83 -11.08 25.72
CA GLU A 120 -7.49 -12.07 26.73
C GLU A 120 -6.54 -11.52 27.80
#